data_6b1e4073352f5714c5275f04809f72f8
#
_entry.id   6b1e4073352f5714c5275f04809f72f8
#
_cell.length_a   1.000
_cell.length_b   1.000
_cell.length_c   1.000
_cell.angle_alpha   90.00
_cell.angle_beta   90.00
_cell.angle_gamma   90.00
#
_symmetry.space_group_name_H-M   'P 1'
#
loop_
_entity.id
_entity.type
_entity.pdbx_description
1 polymer ?
#
loop_
_entity_poly.entity_id
_entity_poly.type
_entity_poly.pdbx_seq_one_letter_code
_entity_poly.pdbx_strand_id
1 'polypeptide(L)'
;MIMPTASELIRHHHAHPLDFESVREVPDSHAWPDLHDHPTASAQGAVVPVIDLSATATNVLEQLARACESWGAFQVTGHGVPPGLLRRVEAAARGVFALPTNRKLEAARPADGVSGYGRARISCFFPKLMWSEGFTIAGSPVDHARTLWPDDDALAFCDVIEEYKEEMKQLARKLMRMMLMSLGLTEAEAEAETETGWIGPGDEAGGMSAVLQLNSYPVCPDPDRAMGMAAHTDSTLLTLLFQSNTSGLQVLQVVGDTGRDRAARWVTVPPMPGALIVNVGDLFQILSNGRYRSVIHRAVVNRTSHRVSVAYMCGPPAASKVEPIVKLVGPGSGPVYRPVTWPEYLSVKGKLFDKALASVMRTEVSLEHT
;
A
#
# COMPACT_ATOMS: atom_id res chain seq x y z
N MET A 1 -27.03 -3.70 9.89
CA MET A 1 -26.76 -2.79 8.77
C MET A 1 -26.87 -3.63 7.50
N ILE A 2 -27.83 -3.33 6.61
CA ILE A 2 -28.09 -4.12 5.39
C ILE A 2 -26.98 -3.75 4.40
N MET A 3 -26.21 -4.75 3.94
CA MET A 3 -25.21 -4.55 2.89
C MET A 3 -25.93 -4.14 1.60
N PRO A 4 -25.43 -3.14 0.87
CA PRO A 4 -25.99 -2.75 -0.42
C PRO A 4 -25.90 -3.90 -1.42
N THR A 5 -26.92 -4.03 -2.27
CA THR A 5 -26.93 -5.05 -3.31
C THR A 5 -25.89 -4.77 -4.40
N ALA A 6 -25.46 -5.80 -5.14
CA ALA A 6 -24.49 -5.66 -6.22
C ALA A 6 -24.95 -4.61 -7.27
N SER A 7 -26.25 -4.43 -7.48
CA SER A 7 -26.80 -3.43 -8.41
C SER A 7 -26.71 -1.99 -7.86
N GLU A 8 -26.76 -1.80 -6.55
CA GLU A 8 -26.56 -0.50 -5.92
C GLU A 8 -25.08 -0.11 -5.92
N LEU A 9 -24.19 -1.08 -5.72
CA LEU A 9 -22.73 -0.89 -5.85
C LEU A 9 -22.35 -0.48 -7.29
N ILE A 10 -22.96 -1.09 -8.30
CA ILE A 10 -22.71 -0.77 -9.72
C ILE A 10 -23.19 0.66 -10.06
N ARG A 11 -24.31 1.15 -9.50
CA ARG A 11 -24.79 2.51 -9.74
C ARG A 11 -23.85 3.59 -9.24
N HIS A 12 -23.09 3.35 -8.15
CA HIS A 12 -22.08 4.27 -7.66
C HIS A 12 -20.82 4.34 -8.56
N HIS A 13 -20.57 3.36 -9.42
CA HIS A 13 -19.45 3.37 -10.35
C HIS A 13 -19.62 4.32 -11.54
N HIS A 14 -20.85 4.71 -11.88
CA HIS A 14 -21.15 5.58 -13.03
C HIS A 14 -21.40 7.06 -12.67
N ALA A 15 -21.25 7.44 -11.39
CA ALA A 15 -21.28 8.86 -11.04
C ALA A 15 -20.08 9.58 -11.67
N HIS A 16 -20.34 10.69 -12.36
CA HIS A 16 -19.28 11.55 -12.90
C HIS A 16 -18.23 11.82 -11.82
N PRO A 17 -16.93 11.81 -12.16
CA PRO A 17 -15.88 12.20 -11.24
C PRO A 17 -16.19 13.59 -10.68
N LEU A 18 -15.95 13.77 -9.38
CA LEU A 18 -16.08 15.08 -8.75
C LEU A 18 -14.99 16.01 -9.33
N ASP A 19 -15.38 17.20 -9.74
CA ASP A 19 -14.42 18.24 -10.08
C ASP A 19 -13.93 18.89 -8.77
N PHE A 20 -12.79 18.40 -8.29
CA PHE A 20 -12.19 18.85 -7.03
C PHE A 20 -11.70 20.30 -7.07
N GLU A 21 -11.51 20.90 -8.26
CA GLU A 21 -11.05 22.30 -8.38
C GLU A 21 -12.20 23.29 -8.18
N SER A 22 -13.40 22.94 -8.64
CA SER A 22 -14.58 23.81 -8.56
C SER A 22 -15.41 23.63 -7.31
N VAL A 23 -15.31 22.47 -6.62
CA VAL A 23 -16.14 22.17 -5.45
C VAL A 23 -15.81 23.05 -4.25
N ARG A 24 -16.82 23.63 -3.60
CA ARG A 24 -16.69 24.54 -2.46
C ARG A 24 -17.17 23.95 -1.13
N GLU A 25 -17.93 22.89 -1.19
CA GLU A 25 -18.46 22.15 -0.03
C GLU A 25 -18.32 20.66 -0.25
N VAL A 26 -18.17 19.88 0.82
CA VAL A 26 -18.12 18.42 0.73
C VAL A 26 -19.51 17.89 0.40
N PRO A 27 -19.73 17.30 -0.80
CA PRO A 27 -21.02 16.73 -1.15
C PRO A 27 -21.37 15.54 -0.25
N ASP A 28 -22.67 15.27 -0.07
CA ASP A 28 -23.17 14.16 0.74
C ASP A 28 -22.58 12.79 0.35
N SER A 29 -22.28 12.62 -0.93
CA SER A 29 -21.61 11.41 -1.42
C SER A 29 -20.20 11.19 -0.86
N HIS A 30 -19.53 12.26 -0.43
CA HIS A 30 -18.17 12.26 0.12
C HIS A 30 -18.14 12.63 1.61
N ALA A 31 -19.28 12.93 2.22
CA ALA A 31 -19.39 13.27 3.63
C ALA A 31 -19.39 11.99 4.49
N TRP A 32 -18.30 11.71 5.14
CA TRP A 32 -18.11 10.56 6.01
C TRP A 32 -18.66 10.86 7.40
N PRO A 33 -19.42 9.95 8.00
CA PRO A 33 -19.84 10.09 9.39
C PRO A 33 -18.67 9.77 10.33
N ASP A 34 -18.70 10.32 11.52
CA ASP A 34 -17.88 9.92 12.68
C ASP A 34 -16.35 9.93 12.46
N LEU A 35 -15.84 10.97 11.78
CA LEU A 35 -14.38 11.17 11.64
C LEU A 35 -13.74 11.84 12.88
N HIS A 36 -14.37 11.75 14.05
CA HIS A 36 -13.91 12.41 15.29
C HIS A 36 -12.61 11.85 15.87
N ASP A 37 -12.13 10.73 15.35
CA ASP A 37 -10.87 10.11 15.74
C ASP A 37 -9.65 10.62 14.95
N HIS A 38 -9.82 11.73 14.20
CA HIS A 38 -8.68 12.39 13.55
C HIS A 38 -7.77 12.99 14.63
N PRO A 39 -6.52 12.53 14.76
CA PRO A 39 -5.58 13.21 15.63
C PRO A 39 -5.29 14.59 15.02
N THR A 40 -5.86 15.63 15.60
CA THR A 40 -5.58 17.04 15.28
C THR A 40 -4.18 17.46 15.68
N ALA A 41 -3.51 16.63 16.50
CA ALA A 41 -2.09 16.74 16.82
C ALA A 41 -1.52 15.33 16.95
N SER A 42 -0.27 15.15 16.56
CA SER A 42 0.55 13.98 16.86
C SER A 42 0.27 13.54 18.29
N ALA A 43 -0.37 12.38 18.50
CA ALA A 43 -0.59 11.85 19.83
C ALA A 43 0.75 11.83 20.54
N GLN A 44 0.87 12.55 21.65
CA GLN A 44 2.13 12.80 22.35
C GLN A 44 2.89 11.48 22.53
N GLY A 45 4.08 11.38 21.92
CA GLY A 45 5.07 10.34 22.17
C GLY A 45 5.16 9.17 21.21
N ALA A 46 4.25 8.95 20.27
CA ALA A 46 4.39 7.85 19.28
C ALA A 46 4.88 8.38 17.93
N VAL A 47 6.03 7.92 17.51
CA VAL A 47 6.63 8.27 16.21
C VAL A 47 6.86 6.98 15.43
N VAL A 48 6.41 6.94 14.18
CA VAL A 48 6.71 5.84 13.26
C VAL A 48 8.22 5.72 13.10
N PRO A 49 8.82 4.52 13.26
CA PRO A 49 10.27 4.33 13.20
C PRO A 49 10.87 4.88 11.90
N VAL A 50 12.05 5.48 12.02
CA VAL A 50 12.89 5.91 10.89
C VAL A 50 14.16 5.10 10.91
N ILE A 51 14.47 4.42 9.81
CA ILE A 51 15.61 3.51 9.68
C ILE A 51 16.53 4.05 8.59
N ASP A 52 17.79 4.31 8.95
CA ASP A 52 18.81 4.70 7.99
C ASP A 52 19.48 3.44 7.41
N LEU A 53 19.22 3.15 6.14
CA LEU A 53 19.77 1.97 5.44
C LEU A 53 21.25 2.09 5.10
N SER A 54 21.91 3.24 5.38
CA SER A 54 23.35 3.43 5.28
C SER A 54 24.10 3.06 6.56
N ALA A 55 23.38 2.82 7.67
CA ALA A 55 23.97 2.40 8.94
C ALA A 55 24.54 0.96 8.88
N THR A 56 25.18 0.52 9.96
CA THR A 56 25.72 -0.84 10.03
C THR A 56 24.63 -1.89 9.90
N ALA A 57 24.91 -2.99 9.20
CA ALA A 57 23.93 -4.04 8.90
C ALA A 57 23.22 -4.57 10.15
N THR A 58 23.99 -4.86 11.23
CA THR A 58 23.43 -5.35 12.50
C THR A 58 22.40 -4.38 13.07
N ASN A 59 22.71 -3.09 13.13
CA ASN A 59 21.81 -2.09 13.66
C ASN A 59 20.53 -1.97 12.81
N VAL A 60 20.67 -2.02 11.49
CA VAL A 60 19.52 -1.96 10.56
C VAL A 60 18.61 -3.17 10.75
N LEU A 61 19.17 -4.40 10.82
CA LEU A 61 18.37 -5.61 11.01
C LEU A 61 17.58 -5.59 12.34
N GLU A 62 18.19 -5.15 13.44
CA GLU A 62 17.51 -5.01 14.72
C GLU A 62 16.37 -3.96 14.68
N GLN A 63 16.60 -2.84 13.98
CA GLN A 63 15.58 -1.80 13.82
C GLN A 63 14.42 -2.29 12.95
N LEU A 64 14.72 -3.02 11.85
CA LEU A 64 13.71 -3.65 10.99
C LEU A 64 12.84 -4.63 11.76
N ALA A 65 13.46 -5.54 12.53
CA ALA A 65 12.72 -6.51 13.35
C ALA A 65 11.73 -5.80 14.27
N ARG A 66 12.21 -4.83 15.08
CA ARG A 66 11.36 -4.07 16.01
C ARG A 66 10.25 -3.30 15.31
N ALA A 67 10.55 -2.64 14.18
CA ALA A 67 9.58 -1.86 13.42
C ALA A 67 8.49 -2.75 12.82
N CYS A 68 8.84 -3.88 12.22
CA CYS A 68 7.90 -4.80 11.60
C CYS A 68 7.03 -5.53 12.63
N GLU A 69 7.58 -5.88 13.79
CA GLU A 69 6.83 -6.56 14.86
C GLU A 69 5.84 -5.62 15.57
N SER A 70 6.24 -4.37 15.81
CA SER A 70 5.45 -3.43 16.62
C SER A 70 4.55 -2.49 15.81
N TRP A 71 4.99 -2.09 14.61
CA TRP A 71 4.28 -1.12 13.77
C TRP A 71 3.74 -1.68 12.47
N GLY A 72 4.47 -2.59 11.83
CA GLY A 72 4.19 -3.03 10.46
C GLY A 72 4.43 -1.94 9.40
N ALA A 73 4.96 -0.79 9.81
CA ALA A 73 5.36 0.32 8.94
C ALA A 73 6.56 1.06 9.51
N PHE A 74 7.38 1.63 8.63
CA PHE A 74 8.53 2.45 9.00
C PHE A 74 8.92 3.38 7.84
N GLN A 75 9.68 4.43 8.14
CA GLN A 75 10.30 5.28 7.13
C GLN A 75 11.74 4.83 6.90
N VAL A 76 12.24 4.94 5.69
CA VAL A 76 13.63 4.65 5.34
C VAL A 76 14.33 5.88 4.76
N THR A 77 15.56 6.10 5.21
CA THR A 77 16.52 7.07 4.67
C THR A 77 17.79 6.33 4.24
N GLY A 78 18.72 6.99 3.58
CA GLY A 78 19.95 6.34 3.13
C GLY A 78 19.73 5.17 2.16
N HIS A 79 18.57 5.14 1.49
CA HIS A 79 18.14 4.05 0.61
C HIS A 79 18.80 4.05 -0.77
N GLY A 80 19.47 5.13 -1.16
CA GLY A 80 20.21 5.22 -2.42
C GLY A 80 19.40 5.73 -3.62
N VAL A 81 18.06 5.79 -3.54
CA VAL A 81 17.23 6.32 -4.63
C VAL A 81 17.53 7.81 -4.86
N PRO A 82 17.83 8.21 -6.11
CA PRO A 82 18.21 9.59 -6.39
C PRO A 82 17.11 10.61 -6.01
N PRO A 83 17.39 11.66 -5.23
CA PRO A 83 16.40 12.68 -4.88
C PRO A 83 15.82 13.40 -6.11
N GLY A 84 16.60 13.48 -7.20
CA GLY A 84 16.13 14.01 -8.50
C GLY A 84 15.02 13.17 -9.10
N LEU A 85 15.09 11.85 -8.98
CA LEU A 85 14.06 10.94 -9.46
C LEU A 85 12.77 11.07 -8.64
N LEU A 86 12.87 11.19 -7.31
CA LEU A 86 11.69 11.40 -6.45
C LEU A 86 10.94 12.69 -6.82
N ARG A 87 11.66 13.77 -7.16
CA ARG A 87 11.03 15.00 -7.65
C ARG A 87 10.39 14.84 -9.03
N ARG A 88 11.05 14.11 -9.94
CA ARG A 88 10.50 13.86 -11.29
C ARG A 88 9.23 13.00 -11.24
N VAL A 89 9.21 11.95 -10.42
CA VAL A 89 8.01 11.10 -10.29
C VAL A 89 6.85 11.83 -9.61
N GLU A 90 7.13 12.73 -8.65
CA GLU A 90 6.09 13.61 -8.09
C GLU A 90 5.51 14.53 -9.17
N ALA A 91 6.38 15.17 -9.97
CA ALA A 91 5.94 16.03 -11.06
C ALA A 91 5.13 15.25 -12.11
N ALA A 92 5.56 14.06 -12.49
CA ALA A 92 4.85 13.19 -13.41
C ALA A 92 3.45 12.79 -12.86
N ALA A 93 3.35 12.42 -11.58
CA ALA A 93 2.07 12.12 -10.94
C ALA A 93 1.15 13.36 -10.91
N ARG A 94 1.66 14.52 -10.54
CA ARG A 94 0.91 15.78 -10.60
C ARG A 94 0.45 16.12 -12.01
N GLY A 95 1.28 15.89 -13.03
CA GLY A 95 0.94 16.06 -14.44
C GLY A 95 -0.26 15.23 -14.88
N VAL A 96 -0.33 13.95 -14.46
CA VAL A 96 -1.50 13.09 -14.72
C VAL A 96 -2.78 13.70 -14.13
N PHE A 97 -2.75 14.11 -12.86
CA PHE A 97 -3.94 14.58 -12.16
C PHE A 97 -4.34 16.02 -12.56
N ALA A 98 -3.42 16.81 -13.08
CA ALA A 98 -3.70 18.14 -13.65
C ALA A 98 -4.37 18.11 -15.03
N LEU A 99 -4.41 16.96 -15.70
CA LEU A 99 -5.13 16.81 -16.96
C LEU A 99 -6.64 17.04 -16.77
N PRO A 100 -7.32 17.61 -17.78
CA PRO A 100 -8.78 17.70 -17.75
C PRO A 100 -9.43 16.35 -17.52
N THR A 101 -10.55 16.32 -16.79
CA THR A 101 -11.24 15.08 -16.39
C THR A 101 -11.60 14.20 -17.59
N ASN A 102 -12.05 14.79 -18.72
CA ASN A 102 -12.35 14.02 -19.93
C ASN A 102 -11.10 13.29 -20.46
N ARG A 103 -9.92 13.93 -20.42
CA ARG A 103 -8.66 13.32 -20.86
C ARG A 103 -8.26 12.15 -19.92
N LYS A 104 -8.36 12.34 -18.61
CA LYS A 104 -8.13 11.26 -17.63
C LYS A 104 -9.06 10.06 -17.86
N LEU A 105 -10.31 10.30 -18.23
CA LEU A 105 -11.31 9.28 -18.49
C LEU A 105 -11.03 8.48 -19.78
N GLU A 106 -10.30 9.00 -20.76
CA GLU A 106 -9.85 8.22 -21.92
C GLU A 106 -8.92 7.06 -21.51
N ALA A 107 -8.15 7.25 -20.43
CA ALA A 107 -7.32 6.21 -19.82
C ALA A 107 -8.00 5.56 -18.60
N ALA A 108 -9.33 5.57 -18.54
CA ALA A 108 -10.07 4.97 -17.44
C ALA A 108 -9.77 3.47 -17.30
N ARG A 109 -9.65 3.02 -16.07
CA ARG A 109 -9.45 1.61 -15.75
C ARG A 109 -10.70 0.80 -16.17
N PRO A 110 -10.56 -0.24 -17.02
CA PRO A 110 -11.64 -1.14 -17.36
C PRO A 110 -12.25 -1.81 -16.11
N ALA A 111 -13.52 -2.21 -16.17
CA ALA A 111 -14.20 -2.83 -15.02
C ALA A 111 -13.44 -4.06 -14.47
N ASP A 112 -12.92 -4.89 -15.35
CA ASP A 112 -12.13 -6.08 -15.00
C ASP A 112 -10.61 -5.83 -15.06
N GLY A 113 -10.20 -4.59 -15.36
CA GLY A 113 -8.80 -4.21 -15.52
C GLY A 113 -8.12 -3.86 -14.19
N VAL A 114 -6.80 -3.90 -14.19
CA VAL A 114 -5.96 -3.46 -13.07
C VAL A 114 -5.49 -2.03 -13.27
N SER A 115 -5.16 -1.66 -14.51
CA SER A 115 -4.42 -0.47 -14.89
C SER A 115 -5.33 0.63 -15.42
N GLY A 116 -5.03 1.90 -15.13
CA GLY A 116 -5.73 3.08 -15.59
C GLY A 116 -6.26 4.00 -14.48
N TYR A 117 -6.90 5.09 -14.91
CA TYR A 117 -7.50 6.10 -14.04
C TYR A 117 -8.78 5.58 -13.38
N GLY A 118 -8.97 5.86 -12.11
CA GLY A 118 -10.20 5.52 -11.40
C GLY A 118 -10.09 5.63 -9.89
N ARG A 119 -11.16 5.27 -9.21
CA ARG A 119 -11.24 5.26 -7.75
C ARG A 119 -10.41 4.14 -7.15
N ALA A 120 -10.02 4.27 -5.90
CA ALA A 120 -9.39 3.19 -5.15
C ALA A 120 -10.30 1.94 -5.16
N ARG A 121 -9.71 0.76 -5.36
CA ARG A 121 -10.46 -0.52 -5.42
C ARG A 121 -11.27 -0.82 -4.18
N ILE A 122 -10.80 -0.34 -3.02
CA ILE A 122 -11.49 -0.50 -1.74
C ILE A 122 -12.76 0.35 -1.64
N SER A 123 -13.00 1.29 -2.55
CA SER A 123 -14.17 2.19 -2.50
C SER A 123 -15.51 1.46 -2.49
N CYS A 124 -15.58 0.25 -3.07
CA CYS A 124 -16.81 -0.56 -3.09
C CYS A 124 -17.22 -1.09 -1.71
N PHE A 125 -16.33 -1.08 -0.72
CA PHE A 125 -16.63 -1.54 0.64
C PHE A 125 -17.22 -0.44 1.54
N PHE A 126 -17.29 0.79 1.04
CA PHE A 126 -17.72 1.94 1.84
C PHE A 126 -18.93 2.62 1.22
N PRO A 127 -19.88 3.10 2.05
CA PRO A 127 -21.08 3.76 1.57
C PRO A 127 -20.83 5.19 1.05
N LYS A 128 -19.66 5.75 1.39
CA LYS A 128 -19.24 7.10 0.98
C LYS A 128 -18.01 7.05 0.11
N LEU A 129 -17.91 7.98 -0.83
CA LEU A 129 -16.78 8.12 -1.72
C LEU A 129 -15.59 8.77 -1.00
N MET A 130 -14.39 8.42 -1.45
CA MET A 130 -13.15 8.98 -0.94
C MET A 130 -12.82 10.29 -1.67
N TRP A 131 -12.24 11.24 -0.96
CA TRP A 131 -11.76 12.50 -1.49
C TRP A 131 -10.38 12.31 -2.13
N SER A 132 -10.36 11.57 -3.22
CA SER A 132 -9.12 11.23 -3.92
C SER A 132 -9.37 10.77 -5.35
N GLU A 133 -8.33 10.89 -6.15
CA GLU A 133 -8.20 10.30 -7.48
C GLU A 133 -7.05 9.29 -7.47
N GLY A 134 -7.12 8.27 -8.32
CA GLY A 134 -6.09 7.27 -8.45
C GLY A 134 -5.76 6.97 -9.91
N PHE A 135 -4.50 6.64 -10.17
CA PHE A 135 -4.05 6.12 -11.44
C PHE A 135 -3.13 4.92 -11.21
N THR A 136 -3.52 3.77 -11.71
CA THR A 136 -2.80 2.51 -11.52
C THR A 136 -2.02 2.18 -12.79
N ILE A 137 -0.75 1.80 -12.67
CA ILE A 137 0.09 1.33 -13.77
C ILE A 137 0.57 -0.09 -13.42
N ALA A 138 0.05 -1.08 -14.14
CA ALA A 138 0.52 -2.45 -14.11
C ALA A 138 1.19 -2.75 -15.46
N GLY A 139 2.44 -3.24 -15.43
CA GLY A 139 3.25 -3.40 -16.64
C GLY A 139 3.80 -2.08 -17.17
N SER A 140 3.89 -1.93 -18.51
CA SER A 140 4.44 -0.74 -19.15
C SER A 140 3.50 0.48 -19.06
N PRO A 141 4.01 1.68 -18.86
CA PRO A 141 3.23 2.92 -18.88
C PRO A 141 2.88 3.40 -20.29
N VAL A 142 3.45 2.82 -21.33
CA VAL A 142 3.43 3.35 -22.71
C VAL A 142 2.02 3.56 -23.27
N ASP A 143 1.14 2.58 -23.10
CA ASP A 143 -0.22 2.69 -23.65
C ASP A 143 -1.03 3.79 -22.95
N HIS A 144 -0.86 3.92 -21.63
CA HIS A 144 -1.47 5.00 -20.87
C HIS A 144 -0.92 6.37 -21.25
N ALA A 145 0.41 6.46 -21.42
CA ALA A 145 1.05 7.70 -21.79
C ALA A 145 0.60 8.19 -23.17
N ARG A 146 0.51 7.30 -24.16
CA ARG A 146 -0.01 7.61 -25.50
C ARG A 146 -1.45 8.10 -25.48
N THR A 147 -2.27 7.53 -24.58
CA THR A 147 -3.67 7.94 -24.42
C THR A 147 -3.77 9.32 -23.77
N LEU A 148 -2.97 9.58 -22.72
CA LEU A 148 -3.00 10.84 -21.96
C LEU A 148 -2.35 12.00 -22.71
N TRP A 149 -1.26 11.73 -23.43
CA TRP A 149 -0.46 12.73 -24.17
C TRP A 149 -0.16 12.23 -25.61
N PRO A 150 -1.12 12.35 -26.54
CA PRO A 150 -0.94 11.81 -27.89
C PRO A 150 0.14 12.54 -28.70
N ASP A 151 0.48 13.77 -28.34
CA ASP A 151 1.26 14.64 -29.20
C ASP A 151 2.77 14.72 -28.87
N ASP A 152 3.23 14.70 -27.58
CA ASP A 152 4.68 14.83 -27.31
C ASP A 152 5.20 14.39 -25.94
N ASP A 153 4.44 14.51 -24.86
CA ASP A 153 4.99 14.30 -23.48
C ASP A 153 4.99 12.82 -23.01
N ALA A 154 4.50 11.92 -23.86
CA ALA A 154 4.34 10.50 -23.51
C ALA A 154 5.68 9.84 -23.16
N LEU A 155 6.76 10.17 -23.86
CA LEU A 155 8.08 9.56 -23.64
C LEU A 155 8.70 10.00 -22.31
N ALA A 156 8.64 11.29 -22.00
CA ALA A 156 9.20 11.81 -20.75
C ALA A 156 8.50 11.22 -19.51
N PHE A 157 7.18 11.01 -19.57
CA PHE A 157 6.45 10.31 -18.53
C PHE A 157 6.89 8.85 -18.42
N CYS A 158 7.00 8.14 -19.54
CA CYS A 158 7.42 6.73 -19.55
C CYS A 158 8.81 6.55 -18.95
N ASP A 159 9.78 7.37 -19.36
CA ASP A 159 11.17 7.29 -18.89
C ASP A 159 11.25 7.45 -17.35
N VAL A 160 10.52 8.41 -16.81
CA VAL A 160 10.49 8.65 -15.36
C VAL A 160 9.84 7.49 -14.62
N ILE A 161 8.71 6.97 -15.13
CA ILE A 161 7.99 5.87 -14.49
C ILE A 161 8.82 4.57 -14.52
N GLU A 162 9.46 4.25 -15.66
CA GLU A 162 10.28 3.04 -15.75
C GLU A 162 11.54 3.13 -14.89
N GLU A 163 12.25 4.29 -14.89
CA GLU A 163 13.39 4.51 -13.99
C GLU A 163 12.96 4.37 -12.52
N TYR A 164 11.83 4.95 -12.14
CA TYR A 164 11.33 4.85 -10.76
C TYR A 164 10.95 3.41 -10.40
N LYS A 165 10.30 2.67 -11.30
CA LYS A 165 9.95 1.26 -11.07
C LYS A 165 11.20 0.40 -10.85
N GLU A 166 12.27 0.61 -11.64
CA GLU A 166 13.50 -0.15 -11.48
C GLU A 166 14.21 0.15 -10.14
N GLU A 167 14.30 1.42 -9.75
CA GLU A 167 14.87 1.80 -8.45
C GLU A 167 14.05 1.21 -7.27
N MET A 168 12.72 1.25 -7.37
CA MET A 168 11.84 0.66 -6.36
C MET A 168 11.96 -0.87 -6.31
N LYS A 169 12.14 -1.52 -7.46
CA LYS A 169 12.35 -2.96 -7.56
C LYS A 169 13.65 -3.37 -6.84
N GLN A 170 14.75 -2.66 -7.08
CA GLN A 170 16.03 -2.90 -6.42
C GLN A 170 15.93 -2.68 -4.90
N LEU A 171 15.29 -1.58 -4.49
CA LEU A 171 15.09 -1.29 -3.07
C LEU A 171 14.19 -2.33 -2.39
N ALA A 172 13.10 -2.77 -3.05
CA ALA A 172 12.24 -3.81 -2.53
C ALA A 172 12.98 -5.13 -2.30
N ARG A 173 13.85 -5.54 -3.26
CA ARG A 173 14.73 -6.71 -3.12
C ARG A 173 15.63 -6.60 -1.89
N LYS A 174 16.31 -5.46 -1.76
CA LYS A 174 17.20 -5.19 -0.62
C LYS A 174 16.43 -5.30 0.70
N LEU A 175 15.28 -4.65 0.80
CA LEU A 175 14.45 -4.66 2.01
C LEU A 175 13.91 -6.06 2.32
N MET A 176 13.39 -6.78 1.32
CA MET A 176 12.92 -8.17 1.50
C MET A 176 14.01 -9.05 2.10
N ARG A 177 15.23 -9.04 1.52
CA ARG A 177 16.37 -9.80 2.05
C ARG A 177 16.71 -9.42 3.48
N MET A 178 16.81 -8.11 3.77
CA MET A 178 17.11 -7.62 5.12
C MET A 178 16.01 -7.99 6.12
N MET A 179 14.74 -7.92 5.75
CA MET A 179 13.63 -8.31 6.59
C MET A 179 13.60 -9.82 6.87
N LEU A 180 13.94 -10.65 5.90
CA LEU A 180 14.09 -12.10 6.11
C LEU A 180 15.28 -12.41 7.03
N MET A 181 16.40 -11.74 6.86
CA MET A 181 17.54 -11.86 7.78
C MET A 181 17.18 -11.41 9.20
N SER A 182 16.41 -10.36 9.35
CA SER A 182 15.95 -9.87 10.66
C SER A 182 14.96 -10.83 11.34
N LEU A 183 14.34 -11.76 10.59
CA LEU A 183 13.57 -12.89 11.11
C LEU A 183 14.44 -14.07 11.55
N GLY A 184 15.75 -14.01 11.33
CA GLY A 184 16.71 -15.05 11.71
C GLY A 184 17.11 -16.02 10.59
N LEU A 185 16.79 -15.68 9.33
CA LEU A 185 17.35 -16.41 8.19
C LEU A 185 18.81 -15.97 7.99
N THR A 186 19.66 -16.90 7.54
CA THR A 186 20.99 -16.57 7.04
C THR A 186 20.89 -15.77 5.74
N GLU A 187 21.97 -15.10 5.34
CA GLU A 187 21.99 -14.38 4.06
C GLU A 187 21.69 -15.29 2.87
N ALA A 188 22.29 -16.49 2.84
CA ALA A 188 22.04 -17.46 1.79
C ALA A 188 20.58 -17.96 1.75
N GLU A 189 19.96 -18.20 2.92
CA GLU A 189 18.55 -18.57 3.00
C GLU A 189 17.64 -17.41 2.54
N ALA A 190 17.92 -16.18 2.97
CA ALA A 190 17.17 -15.00 2.57
C ALA A 190 17.30 -14.73 1.06
N GLU A 191 18.49 -14.96 0.48
CA GLU A 191 18.73 -14.83 -0.94
C GLU A 191 17.99 -15.92 -1.74
N ALA A 192 18.05 -17.18 -1.28
CA ALA A 192 17.32 -18.28 -1.90
C ALA A 192 15.80 -18.00 -1.91
N GLU A 193 15.21 -17.53 -0.81
CA GLU A 193 13.80 -17.16 -0.75
C GLU A 193 13.47 -16.00 -1.70
N THR A 194 14.38 -15.05 -1.88
CA THR A 194 14.13 -13.88 -2.74
C THR A 194 14.41 -14.16 -4.23
N GLU A 195 15.39 -14.99 -4.58
CA GLU A 195 15.78 -15.25 -5.98
C GLU A 195 14.98 -16.38 -6.63
N THR A 196 14.71 -17.45 -5.89
CA THR A 196 14.09 -18.66 -6.46
C THR A 196 12.57 -18.58 -6.50
N GLY A 197 11.96 -17.79 -5.63
CA GLY A 197 10.51 -17.77 -5.48
C GLY A 197 9.83 -16.44 -5.85
N TRP A 198 10.52 -15.31 -5.71
CA TRP A 198 9.80 -14.05 -5.53
C TRP A 198 10.33 -12.89 -6.35
N ILE A 199 11.63 -12.86 -6.66
CA ILE A 199 12.28 -11.67 -7.22
C ILE A 199 13.25 -12.03 -8.38
N GLY A 200 13.03 -13.12 -9.09
CA GLY A 200 13.87 -13.56 -10.20
C GLY A 200 14.18 -12.48 -11.26
N PRO A 201 15.25 -12.62 -12.04
CA PRO A 201 15.76 -11.59 -12.96
C PRO A 201 14.92 -11.38 -14.24
N GLY A 202 13.80 -12.09 -14.44
CA GLY A 202 13.10 -12.07 -15.72
C GLY A 202 11.65 -11.63 -15.62
N ASP A 203 11.27 -10.59 -16.34
CA ASP A 203 9.89 -10.13 -16.50
C ASP A 203 9.01 -11.13 -17.29
N GLU A 204 9.60 -12.14 -17.94
CA GLU A 204 8.88 -13.07 -18.82
C GLU A 204 8.62 -14.47 -18.23
N ALA A 205 9.23 -14.84 -17.09
CA ALA A 205 9.14 -16.21 -16.57
C ALA A 205 9.01 -16.35 -15.06
N GLY A 206 8.50 -15.35 -14.32
CA GLY A 206 8.16 -15.55 -12.91
C GLY A 206 8.81 -14.61 -11.90
N GLY A 207 9.24 -13.42 -12.30
CA GLY A 207 9.71 -12.40 -11.37
C GLY A 207 8.59 -11.78 -10.53
N MET A 208 8.96 -11.03 -9.50
CA MET A 208 8.03 -10.30 -8.64
C MET A 208 7.12 -9.40 -9.47
N SER A 209 5.82 -9.53 -9.27
CA SER A 209 4.84 -8.64 -9.88
C SER A 209 4.76 -7.34 -9.09
N ALA A 210 4.69 -6.22 -9.79
CA ALA A 210 4.54 -4.92 -9.14
C ALA A 210 3.48 -4.08 -9.84
N VAL A 211 2.82 -3.26 -9.05
CA VAL A 211 1.85 -2.27 -9.50
C VAL A 211 2.25 -0.92 -8.93
N LEU A 212 2.34 0.08 -9.79
CA LEU A 212 2.54 1.46 -9.37
C LEU A 212 1.19 2.15 -9.23
N GLN A 213 0.91 2.70 -8.07
CA GLN A 213 -0.32 3.43 -7.77
C GLN A 213 0.00 4.88 -7.50
N LEU A 214 -0.42 5.77 -8.39
CA LEU A 214 -0.40 7.21 -8.18
C LEU A 214 -1.69 7.59 -7.47
N ASN A 215 -1.61 8.41 -6.42
CA ASN A 215 -2.75 8.91 -5.69
C ASN A 215 -2.68 10.43 -5.56
N SER A 216 -3.81 11.06 -5.79
CA SER A 216 -4.03 12.49 -5.63
C SER A 216 -5.08 12.73 -4.54
N TYR A 217 -4.75 13.57 -3.60
CA TYR A 217 -5.65 14.00 -2.52
C TYR A 217 -5.79 15.53 -2.61
N PRO A 218 -6.75 16.02 -3.37
CA PRO A 218 -6.97 17.44 -3.57
C PRO A 218 -7.28 18.17 -2.26
N VAL A 219 -7.08 19.48 -2.28
CA VAL A 219 -7.51 20.36 -1.17
C VAL A 219 -8.98 20.11 -0.87
N CYS A 220 -9.32 19.95 0.41
CA CYS A 220 -10.68 19.69 0.85
C CYS A 220 -11.22 20.89 1.62
N PRO A 221 -12.39 21.42 1.27
CA PRO A 221 -12.98 22.57 1.99
C PRO A 221 -13.32 22.24 3.44
N ASP A 222 -13.64 20.96 3.74
CA ASP A 222 -13.96 20.49 5.08
C ASP A 222 -13.33 19.11 5.36
N PRO A 223 -12.03 19.07 5.77
CA PRO A 223 -11.30 17.83 6.01
C PRO A 223 -11.89 16.96 7.12
N ASP A 224 -12.62 17.55 8.06
CA ASP A 224 -13.21 16.83 9.19
C ASP A 224 -14.43 15.99 8.77
N ARG A 225 -14.91 16.20 7.55
CA ARG A 225 -16.03 15.47 6.94
C ARG A 225 -15.65 14.61 5.74
N ALA A 226 -14.39 14.57 5.35
CA ALA A 226 -13.94 13.84 4.16
C ALA A 226 -12.77 12.91 4.45
N MET A 227 -12.78 11.72 3.84
CA MET A 227 -11.71 10.72 3.94
C MET A 227 -10.98 10.64 2.61
N GLY A 228 -9.66 10.81 2.61
CA GLY A 228 -8.82 10.67 1.41
C GLY A 228 -8.69 9.23 0.95
N MET A 229 -8.31 8.33 1.86
CA MET A 229 -8.27 6.89 1.65
C MET A 229 -8.71 6.20 2.93
N ALA A 230 -9.72 5.38 2.86
CA ALA A 230 -10.27 4.67 4.02
C ALA A 230 -9.25 3.67 4.60
N ALA A 231 -9.43 3.32 5.87
CA ALA A 231 -8.57 2.37 6.57
C ALA A 231 -8.54 1.01 5.87
N HIS A 232 -7.35 0.50 5.61
CA HIS A 232 -7.12 -0.79 4.93
C HIS A 232 -5.73 -1.33 5.23
N THR A 233 -5.48 -2.57 4.83
CA THR A 233 -4.16 -3.19 4.72
C THR A 233 -3.83 -3.45 3.26
N ASP A 234 -2.55 -3.51 2.91
CA ASP A 234 -2.11 -3.82 1.55
C ASP A 234 -2.08 -5.34 1.32
N SER A 235 -2.57 -5.77 0.15
CA SER A 235 -2.58 -7.19 -0.26
C SER A 235 -1.26 -7.62 -0.92
N THR A 236 -0.14 -7.11 -0.46
CA THR A 236 1.19 -7.24 -1.07
C THR A 236 2.16 -7.93 -0.11
N LEU A 237 3.39 -8.16 -0.56
CA LEU A 237 4.52 -8.42 0.34
C LEU A 237 4.92 -7.12 1.02
N LEU A 238 5.29 -6.12 0.23
CA LEU A 238 5.66 -4.79 0.69
C LEU A 238 5.03 -3.72 -0.19
N THR A 239 4.79 -2.55 0.39
CA THR A 239 4.50 -1.33 -0.36
C THR A 239 5.57 -0.28 -0.03
N LEU A 240 6.26 0.22 -1.04
CA LEU A 240 7.19 1.35 -0.92
C LEU A 240 6.44 2.61 -1.34
N LEU A 241 6.24 3.51 -0.42
CA LEU A 241 5.45 4.71 -0.64
C LEU A 241 6.33 5.96 -0.59
N PHE A 242 6.37 6.68 -1.70
CA PHE A 242 6.79 8.07 -1.75
C PHE A 242 5.59 8.98 -1.50
N GLN A 243 5.75 10.03 -0.72
CA GLN A 243 4.73 11.07 -0.54
C GLN A 243 5.32 12.47 -0.73
N SER A 244 4.50 13.37 -1.27
CA SER A 244 4.83 14.80 -1.32
C SER A 244 5.03 15.36 0.10
N ASN A 245 5.62 16.53 0.21
CA ASN A 245 5.85 17.19 1.51
C ASN A 245 4.54 17.74 2.15
N THR A 246 3.47 16.97 2.05
CA THR A 246 2.16 17.27 2.63
C THR A 246 1.72 16.09 3.50
N SER A 247 1.42 16.36 4.77
CA SER A 247 0.95 15.33 5.71
C SER A 247 -0.42 14.77 5.29
N GLY A 248 -0.70 13.52 5.70
CA GLY A 248 -1.99 12.89 5.44
C GLY A 248 -1.99 11.38 5.70
N LEU A 249 -0.84 10.69 5.61
CA LEU A 249 -0.76 9.28 5.95
C LEU A 249 -0.87 9.08 7.47
N GLN A 250 -1.72 8.15 7.87
CA GLN A 250 -1.86 7.69 9.25
C GLN A 250 -1.77 6.17 9.32
N VAL A 251 -1.11 5.65 10.33
CA VAL A 251 -1.04 4.22 10.65
C VAL A 251 -1.72 3.93 11.98
N LEU A 252 -2.38 2.79 12.08
CA LEU A 252 -3.05 2.36 13.30
C LEU A 252 -2.06 1.63 14.21
N GLN A 253 -1.63 2.29 15.26
CA GLN A 253 -0.80 1.67 16.30
C GLN A 253 -1.69 0.99 17.33
N VAL A 254 -1.40 -0.29 17.60
CA VAL A 254 -2.04 -1.03 18.70
C VAL A 254 -1.05 -1.15 19.84
N VAL A 255 -1.41 -0.60 21.00
CA VAL A 255 -0.60 -0.59 22.24
C VAL A 255 -1.25 -1.51 23.26
N GLY A 256 -0.44 -2.27 24.00
CA GLY A 256 -0.92 -3.23 25.01
C GLY A 256 -0.90 -4.67 24.50
N ASP A 257 -0.54 -5.62 25.38
CA ASP A 257 -0.29 -7.00 24.99
C ASP A 257 -1.55 -7.87 24.89
N THR A 258 -2.50 -7.73 25.81
CA THR A 258 -3.73 -8.55 25.80
C THR A 258 -4.86 -7.90 26.58
N GLY A 259 -6.11 -8.19 26.21
CA GLY A 259 -7.28 -7.92 27.02
C GLY A 259 -7.74 -6.47 27.07
N ARG A 260 -8.16 -5.99 28.25
CA ARG A 260 -8.80 -4.68 28.45
C ARG A 260 -7.90 -3.46 28.22
N ASP A 261 -6.57 -3.66 28.20
CA ASP A 261 -5.58 -2.59 28.06
C ASP A 261 -5.15 -2.36 26.60
N ARG A 262 -5.73 -3.08 25.65
CA ARG A 262 -5.42 -2.95 24.23
C ARG A 262 -6.09 -1.69 23.66
N ALA A 263 -5.32 -0.63 23.51
CA ALA A 263 -5.75 0.62 22.86
C ALA A 263 -5.22 0.69 21.43
N ALA A 264 -6.09 1.05 20.49
CA ALA A 264 -5.71 1.35 19.11
C ALA A 264 -5.79 2.86 18.91
N ARG A 265 -4.76 3.45 18.29
CA ARG A 265 -4.75 4.89 17.98
C ARG A 265 -4.14 5.15 16.61
N TRP A 266 -4.67 6.15 15.93
CA TRP A 266 -4.09 6.64 14.69
C TRP A 266 -2.85 7.50 14.98
N VAL A 267 -1.77 7.22 14.27
CA VAL A 267 -0.52 7.98 14.36
C VAL A 267 -0.21 8.54 12.98
N THR A 268 -0.02 9.85 12.91
CA THR A 268 0.36 10.52 11.66
C THR A 268 1.81 10.21 11.32
N VAL A 269 2.07 9.86 10.06
CA VAL A 269 3.42 9.72 9.50
C VAL A 269 3.83 11.06 8.91
N PRO A 270 4.72 11.82 9.59
CA PRO A 270 5.12 13.12 9.08
C PRO A 270 5.92 12.94 7.78
N PRO A 271 5.70 13.78 6.76
CA PRO A 271 6.54 13.77 5.58
C PRO A 271 7.97 14.14 5.97
N MET A 272 8.92 13.35 5.48
CA MET A 272 10.36 13.61 5.65
C MET A 272 10.97 13.72 4.25
N PRO A 273 11.61 14.84 3.91
CA PRO A 273 12.19 15.04 2.59
C PRO A 273 13.16 13.91 2.20
N GLY A 274 12.90 13.29 1.06
CA GLY A 274 13.73 12.20 0.53
C GLY A 274 13.55 10.84 1.20
N ALA A 275 12.73 10.70 2.25
CA ALA A 275 12.42 9.41 2.83
C ALA A 275 11.31 8.69 2.05
N LEU A 276 11.33 7.37 2.11
CA LEU A 276 10.25 6.50 1.65
C LEU A 276 9.59 5.82 2.86
N ILE A 277 8.31 5.54 2.77
CA ILE A 277 7.58 4.74 3.76
C ILE A 277 7.52 3.30 3.25
N VAL A 278 7.71 2.34 4.14
CA VAL A 278 7.59 0.92 3.86
C VAL A 278 6.44 0.37 4.71
N ASN A 279 5.42 -0.18 4.04
CA ASN A 279 4.35 -0.92 4.70
C ASN A 279 4.55 -2.41 4.51
N VAL A 280 4.47 -3.16 5.58
CA VAL A 280 4.35 -4.62 5.56
C VAL A 280 2.95 -4.98 5.08
N GLY A 281 2.85 -5.80 4.03
CA GLY A 281 1.58 -6.25 3.49
C GLY A 281 1.10 -7.58 4.05
N ASP A 282 -0.15 -7.92 3.73
CA ASP A 282 -0.82 -9.14 4.22
C ASP A 282 -0.04 -10.42 3.83
N LEU A 283 0.51 -10.46 2.62
CA LEU A 283 1.29 -11.62 2.17
C LEU A 283 2.61 -11.78 2.94
N PHE A 284 3.26 -10.67 3.34
CA PHE A 284 4.45 -10.79 4.18
C PHE A 284 4.08 -11.24 5.61
N GLN A 285 2.93 -10.84 6.12
CA GLN A 285 2.44 -11.38 7.39
C GLN A 285 2.23 -12.89 7.31
N ILE A 286 1.66 -13.40 6.22
CA ILE A 286 1.55 -14.85 5.97
C ILE A 286 2.93 -15.49 5.94
N LEU A 287 3.86 -14.95 5.14
CA LEU A 287 5.22 -15.44 4.95
C LEU A 287 5.99 -15.55 6.28
N SER A 288 5.87 -14.52 7.13
CA SER A 288 6.52 -14.46 8.44
C SER A 288 5.80 -15.24 9.53
N ASN A 289 4.79 -16.04 9.20
CA ASN A 289 3.95 -16.76 10.13
C ASN A 289 3.32 -15.86 11.22
N GLY A 290 2.96 -14.63 10.86
CA GLY A 290 2.34 -13.65 11.75
C GLY A 290 3.32 -12.82 12.60
N ARG A 291 4.63 -13.04 12.50
CA ARG A 291 5.62 -12.27 13.27
C ARG A 291 5.67 -10.81 12.85
N TYR A 292 5.64 -10.52 11.55
CA TYR A 292 5.59 -9.16 11.02
C TYR A 292 4.15 -8.84 10.62
N ARG A 293 3.62 -7.75 11.16
CA ARG A 293 2.20 -7.42 11.03
C ARG A 293 1.95 -6.58 9.79
N SER A 294 0.91 -6.91 9.04
CA SER A 294 0.36 -6.02 8.04
C SER A 294 -0.26 -4.81 8.72
N VAL A 295 0.16 -3.61 8.30
CA VAL A 295 -0.26 -2.36 8.94
C VAL A 295 -1.60 -1.88 8.42
N ILE A 296 -2.53 -1.55 9.32
CA ILE A 296 -3.73 -0.82 8.96
C ILE A 296 -3.36 0.66 8.83
N HIS A 297 -3.65 1.25 7.67
CA HIS A 297 -3.33 2.64 7.40
C HIS A 297 -4.46 3.33 6.64
N ARG A 298 -4.49 4.66 6.69
CA ARG A 298 -5.45 5.52 5.99
C ARG A 298 -4.79 6.81 5.52
N ALA A 299 -5.45 7.54 4.62
CA ALA A 299 -5.03 8.90 4.28
C ALA A 299 -6.13 9.89 4.58
N VAL A 300 -5.81 10.92 5.35
CA VAL A 300 -6.67 12.08 5.60
C VAL A 300 -6.35 13.18 4.61
N VAL A 301 -7.31 14.06 4.39
CA VAL A 301 -7.19 15.19 3.45
C VAL A 301 -6.79 16.47 4.16
N ASN A 302 -6.37 17.47 3.39
CA ASN A 302 -5.82 18.71 3.89
C ASN A 302 -6.65 19.91 3.37
N ARG A 303 -6.80 20.94 4.19
CA ARG A 303 -7.56 22.16 3.84
C ARG A 303 -6.78 23.11 2.92
N THR A 304 -5.46 23.07 2.97
CA THR A 304 -4.60 24.09 2.34
C THR A 304 -3.63 23.54 1.31
N SER A 305 -3.37 22.25 1.33
CA SER A 305 -2.30 21.65 0.52
C SER A 305 -2.77 20.39 -0.19
N HIS A 306 -2.52 20.31 -1.48
CA HIS A 306 -2.74 19.12 -2.29
C HIS A 306 -1.63 18.11 -2.02
N ARG A 307 -2.00 16.92 -1.54
CA ARG A 307 -1.08 15.80 -1.32
C ARG A 307 -1.08 14.86 -2.51
N VAL A 308 0.11 14.45 -2.93
CA VAL A 308 0.32 13.38 -3.92
C VAL A 308 1.15 12.28 -3.28
N SER A 309 0.85 11.03 -3.59
CA SER A 309 1.70 9.91 -3.21
C SER A 309 1.82 8.89 -4.35
N VAL A 310 2.94 8.18 -4.36
CA VAL A 310 3.27 7.15 -5.35
C VAL A 310 3.64 5.89 -4.60
N ALA A 311 2.82 4.85 -4.71
CA ALA A 311 3.00 3.57 -4.05
C ALA A 311 3.47 2.51 -5.05
N TYR A 312 4.65 1.96 -4.81
CA TYR A 312 5.14 0.77 -5.50
C TYR A 312 4.74 -0.46 -4.68
N MET A 313 3.74 -1.16 -5.17
CA MET A 313 3.11 -2.30 -4.49
C MET A 313 3.68 -3.58 -5.07
N CYS A 314 4.52 -4.29 -4.31
CA CYS A 314 5.18 -5.49 -4.79
C CYS A 314 4.62 -6.76 -4.16
N GLY A 315 4.42 -7.76 -5.00
CA GLY A 315 3.91 -9.08 -4.64
C GLY A 315 4.71 -10.19 -5.33
N PRO A 316 4.44 -11.44 -4.97
CA PRO A 316 5.08 -12.58 -5.60
C PRO A 316 4.61 -12.73 -7.05
N PRO A 317 5.31 -13.56 -7.85
CA PRO A 317 4.78 -14.01 -9.13
C PRO A 317 3.37 -14.60 -8.97
N ALA A 318 2.50 -14.39 -9.95
CA ALA A 318 1.10 -14.79 -9.86
C ALA A 318 0.89 -16.29 -9.56
N ALA A 319 1.79 -17.15 -10.06
CA ALA A 319 1.72 -18.60 -9.86
C ALA A 319 2.37 -19.07 -8.53
N SER A 320 3.14 -18.22 -7.88
CA SER A 320 3.86 -18.59 -6.66
C SER A 320 2.93 -18.62 -5.45
N LYS A 321 3.08 -19.65 -4.63
CA LYS A 321 2.36 -19.77 -3.36
C LYS A 321 3.14 -19.05 -2.26
N VAL A 322 2.41 -18.27 -1.47
CA VAL A 322 2.89 -17.67 -0.24
C VAL A 322 2.42 -18.52 0.91
N GLU A 323 3.34 -19.00 1.71
CA GLU A 323 3.07 -19.78 2.92
C GLU A 323 4.11 -19.44 3.99
N PRO A 324 3.84 -19.75 5.25
CA PRO A 324 4.82 -19.53 6.31
C PRO A 324 6.14 -20.24 6.02
N ILE A 325 7.25 -19.51 6.10
CA ILE A 325 8.60 -20.07 5.97
C ILE A 325 8.80 -21.13 7.05
N VAL A 326 9.19 -22.33 6.65
CA VAL A 326 9.30 -23.50 7.54
C VAL A 326 10.11 -23.21 8.80
N LYS A 327 11.23 -22.51 8.66
CA LYS A 327 12.10 -22.11 9.78
C LYS A 327 11.43 -21.19 10.80
N LEU A 328 10.37 -20.46 10.40
CA LEU A 328 9.62 -19.55 11.25
C LEU A 328 8.41 -20.23 11.92
N VAL A 329 8.14 -21.48 11.58
CA VAL A 329 7.12 -22.29 12.24
C VAL A 329 7.73 -22.95 13.46
N GLY A 330 7.27 -22.56 14.65
CA GLY A 330 7.79 -23.10 15.90
C GLY A 330 7.55 -24.61 16.05
N PRO A 331 8.44 -25.35 16.71
CA PRO A 331 8.23 -26.77 16.98
C PRO A 331 6.92 -26.98 17.76
N GLY A 332 6.02 -27.77 17.21
CA GLY A 332 4.74 -28.15 17.86
C GLY A 332 3.56 -27.20 17.63
N SER A 333 3.73 -26.03 17.03
CA SER A 333 2.63 -25.06 16.82
C SER A 333 2.05 -25.03 15.40
N GLY A 334 2.73 -25.61 14.43
CA GLY A 334 2.26 -25.61 13.03
C GLY A 334 2.20 -24.20 12.40
N PRO A 335 1.96 -24.14 11.08
CA PRO A 335 1.79 -22.86 10.38
C PRO A 335 0.42 -22.24 10.71
N VAL A 336 0.43 -20.92 11.03
CA VAL A 336 -0.78 -20.13 11.33
C VAL A 336 -1.64 -19.93 10.09
N TYR A 337 -1.02 -19.81 8.91
CA TYR A 337 -1.72 -19.52 7.66
C TYR A 337 -1.62 -20.72 6.69
N ARG A 338 -2.65 -20.86 5.84
CA ARG A 338 -2.60 -21.79 4.72
C ARG A 338 -1.88 -21.14 3.53
N PRO A 339 -1.32 -21.94 2.59
CA PRO A 339 -0.77 -21.43 1.35
C PRO A 339 -1.82 -20.69 0.53
N VAL A 340 -1.43 -19.57 -0.10
CA VAL A 340 -2.25 -18.80 -1.04
C VAL A 340 -1.40 -18.28 -2.18
N THR A 341 -1.96 -18.14 -3.39
CA THR A 341 -1.35 -17.32 -4.43
C THR A 341 -1.82 -15.88 -4.30
N TRP A 342 -1.08 -14.93 -4.87
CA TRP A 342 -1.49 -13.53 -4.84
C TRP A 342 -2.84 -13.27 -5.53
N PRO A 343 -3.13 -13.80 -6.74
CA PRO A 343 -4.46 -13.67 -7.35
C PRO A 343 -5.58 -14.27 -6.50
N GLU A 344 -5.34 -15.43 -5.87
CA GLU A 344 -6.29 -16.03 -4.92
C GLU A 344 -6.56 -15.07 -3.75
N TYR A 345 -5.50 -14.54 -3.13
CA TYR A 345 -5.63 -13.62 -2.01
C TYR A 345 -6.35 -12.33 -2.40
N LEU A 346 -6.06 -11.76 -3.57
CA LEU A 346 -6.78 -10.59 -4.10
C LEU A 346 -8.27 -10.87 -4.29
N SER A 347 -8.64 -12.06 -4.77
CA SER A 347 -10.04 -12.48 -4.88
C SER A 347 -10.71 -12.59 -3.51
N VAL A 348 -10.02 -13.15 -2.51
CA VAL A 348 -10.51 -13.20 -1.12
C VAL A 348 -10.67 -11.80 -0.55
N LYS A 349 -9.67 -10.93 -0.73
CA LYS A 349 -9.70 -9.54 -0.25
C LYS A 349 -10.83 -8.74 -0.90
N GLY A 350 -11.09 -8.97 -2.19
CA GLY A 350 -12.18 -8.36 -2.94
C GLY A 350 -13.59 -8.75 -2.46
N LYS A 351 -13.70 -9.79 -1.62
CA LYS A 351 -14.98 -10.26 -1.04
C LYS A 351 -15.09 -9.98 0.46
N LEU A 352 -14.00 -10.14 1.19
CA LEU A 352 -14.00 -10.14 2.65
C LEU A 352 -13.32 -8.91 3.26
N PHE A 353 -12.66 -8.09 2.45
CA PHE A 353 -11.96 -6.87 2.83
C PHE A 353 -11.06 -7.04 4.07
N ASP A 354 -11.45 -6.46 5.23
CA ASP A 354 -10.73 -6.49 6.50
C ASP A 354 -10.65 -7.90 7.13
N LYS A 355 -11.55 -8.81 6.73
CA LYS A 355 -11.58 -10.21 7.19
C LYS A 355 -10.75 -11.17 6.32
N ALA A 356 -10.16 -10.68 5.23
CA ALA A 356 -9.47 -11.54 4.28
C ALA A 356 -8.30 -12.29 4.92
N LEU A 357 -7.44 -11.61 5.68
CA LEU A 357 -6.29 -12.23 6.32
C LEU A 357 -6.71 -13.29 7.36
N ALA A 358 -7.74 -13.01 8.14
CA ALA A 358 -8.29 -13.98 9.10
C ALA A 358 -8.88 -15.23 8.42
N SER A 359 -9.45 -15.08 7.22
CA SER A 359 -10.06 -16.20 6.47
C SER A 359 -9.04 -17.18 5.89
N VAL A 360 -7.76 -16.83 5.85
CA VAL A 360 -6.67 -17.71 5.41
C VAL A 360 -5.86 -18.27 6.57
N MET A 361 -6.23 -17.94 7.81
CA MET A 361 -5.70 -18.62 8.99
C MET A 361 -6.19 -20.06 9.03
N ARG A 362 -5.34 -20.95 9.50
CA ARG A 362 -5.76 -22.34 9.77
C ARG A 362 -6.62 -22.36 11.02
N THR A 363 -7.79 -22.95 10.93
CA THR A 363 -8.57 -23.32 12.10
C THR A 363 -7.79 -24.41 12.85
N GLU A 364 -7.57 -24.26 14.15
CA GLU A 364 -7.07 -25.37 14.98
C GLU A 364 -8.01 -26.55 14.77
N VAL A 365 -7.51 -27.59 14.12
CA VAL A 365 -8.18 -28.88 14.14
C VAL A 365 -7.99 -29.38 15.56
N SER A 366 -9.05 -29.32 16.36
CA SER A 366 -9.11 -30.05 17.63
C SER A 366 -8.76 -31.50 17.32
N LEU A 367 -7.55 -31.92 17.69
CA LEU A 367 -7.22 -33.32 17.75
C LEU A 367 -8.08 -33.89 18.88
N GLU A 368 -9.30 -34.32 18.54
CA GLU A 368 -10.03 -35.25 19.39
C GLU A 368 -9.16 -36.50 19.48
N HIS A 369 -8.58 -36.67 20.63
CA HIS A 369 -7.95 -37.94 21.02
C HIS A 369 -9.01 -39.03 21.03
N THR A 370 -8.97 -39.91 20.03
CA THR A 370 -9.55 -41.23 20.09
C THR A 370 -8.56 -42.21 20.72
#